data_485110b8d3261f70cb4a877c24955bad
#
_entry.id   485110b8d3261f70cb4a877c24955bad
#
_cell.length_a   1.000
_cell.length_b   1.000
_cell.length_c   1.000
_cell.angle_alpha   90.00
_cell.angle_beta   90.00
_cell.angle_gamma   90.00
#
_symmetry.space_group_name_H-M   'P 1'
#
loop_
_entity.id
_entity.type
_entity.pdbx_description
1 polymer ?
#
loop_
_entity_poly.entity_id
_entity_poly.type
_entity_poly.pdbx_seq_one_letter_code
_entity_poly.pdbx_strand_id
1 'polypeptide(L)'
;MEAPAVVRRVWEELEPELAEMGFELIEVEFGRHGRTDILTLFIDRDGGVTIDDCTSASRQVSAVLDKDDFIESQYTLEVSSPGIARPLRKPSDFERFAGERIKVKTVTPVEGRSRFAGVLRGYCDGMVALEIDGSEYQIHLENVKRANLDR
;
A
#
# COMPACT_ATOMS: atom_id res chain seq x y z
N MET A 1 18.82 1.70 13.02
CA MET A 1 18.22 0.95 11.89
C MET A 1 17.76 1.94 10.82
N GLU A 2 18.12 1.70 9.59
CA GLU A 2 17.75 2.59 8.49
C GLU A 2 16.27 2.42 8.12
N ALA A 3 15.73 3.44 7.45
CA ALA A 3 14.30 3.46 7.10
C ALA A 3 13.80 2.21 6.38
N PRO A 4 14.50 1.67 5.34
CA PRO A 4 14.03 0.44 4.69
C PRO A 4 13.97 -0.76 5.62
N ALA A 5 14.89 -0.86 6.57
CA ALA A 5 14.89 -1.95 7.54
C ALA A 5 13.76 -1.79 8.56
N VAL A 6 13.48 -0.56 8.98
CA VAL A 6 12.33 -0.26 9.86
C VAL A 6 11.03 -0.65 9.15
N VAL A 7 10.84 -0.22 7.91
CA VAL A 7 9.64 -0.52 7.12
C VAL A 7 9.44 -2.04 7.02
N ARG A 8 10.47 -2.79 6.68
CA ARG A 8 10.38 -4.24 6.55
C ARG A 8 10.00 -4.89 7.88
N ARG A 9 10.62 -4.45 8.97
CA ARG A 9 10.31 -5.02 10.28
C ARG A 9 8.90 -4.68 10.74
N VAL A 10 8.42 -3.49 10.44
CA VAL A 10 7.04 -3.10 10.70
C VAL A 10 6.08 -4.03 9.95
N TRP A 11 6.33 -4.31 8.67
CA TRP A 11 5.53 -5.27 7.92
C TRP A 11 5.49 -6.63 8.59
N GLU A 12 6.66 -7.16 8.96
CA GLU A 12 6.77 -8.49 9.57
C GLU A 12 6.03 -8.57 10.91
N GLU A 13 6.15 -7.55 11.73
CA GLU A 13 5.57 -7.53 13.09
C GLU A 13 4.09 -7.16 13.10
N LEU A 14 3.68 -6.24 12.26
CA LEU A 14 2.36 -5.62 12.35
C LEU A 14 1.33 -6.20 11.37
N GLU A 15 1.74 -6.75 10.25
CA GLU A 15 0.78 -7.34 9.31
C GLU A 15 -0.04 -8.45 9.96
N PRO A 16 0.56 -9.43 10.68
CA PRO A 16 -0.23 -10.46 11.37
C PRO A 16 -1.13 -9.89 12.46
N GLU A 17 -0.63 -8.92 13.22
CA GLU A 17 -1.40 -8.31 14.32
C GLU A 17 -2.64 -7.60 13.79
N LEU A 18 -2.48 -6.83 12.72
CA LEU A 18 -3.59 -6.13 12.09
C LEU A 18 -4.57 -7.10 11.46
N ALA A 19 -4.08 -8.19 10.86
CA ALA A 19 -4.94 -9.22 10.28
C ALA A 19 -5.85 -9.86 11.33
N GLU A 20 -5.35 -10.07 12.54
CA GLU A 20 -6.16 -10.61 13.64
C GLU A 20 -7.30 -9.65 14.03
N MET A 21 -7.12 -8.36 13.83
CA MET A 21 -8.15 -7.35 14.08
C MET A 21 -9.10 -7.18 12.90
N GLY A 22 -8.87 -7.90 11.79
CA GLY A 22 -9.67 -7.79 10.59
C GLY A 22 -9.21 -6.70 9.63
N PHE A 23 -8.00 -6.19 9.79
CA PHE A 23 -7.44 -5.15 8.92
C PHE A 23 -6.36 -5.71 8.01
N GLU A 24 -6.28 -5.15 6.81
CA GLU A 24 -5.19 -5.41 5.88
C GLU A 24 -4.20 -4.25 5.94
N LEU A 25 -2.92 -4.56 6.12
CA LEU A 25 -1.87 -3.55 6.02
C LEU A 25 -1.57 -3.31 4.55
N ILE A 26 -1.76 -2.08 4.09
CA ILE A 26 -1.66 -1.72 2.68
C ILE A 26 -0.31 -1.12 2.35
N GLU A 27 0.19 -0.24 3.20
CA GLU A 27 1.41 0.50 2.96
C GLU A 27 2.03 0.92 4.28
N VAL A 28 3.35 0.96 4.33
CA VAL A 28 4.12 1.47 5.46
C VAL A 28 5.11 2.50 4.95
N GLU A 29 5.09 3.67 5.54
CA GLU A 29 6.03 4.74 5.24
C GLU A 29 6.74 5.15 6.53
N PHE A 30 8.05 5.33 6.46
CA PHE A 30 8.83 5.83 7.59
C PHE A 30 9.83 6.84 7.08
N GLY A 31 9.75 8.06 7.59
CA GLY A 31 10.63 9.11 7.15
C GLY A 31 10.62 10.31 8.09
N ARG A 32 11.60 11.17 7.87
CA ARG A 32 11.74 12.35 8.69
C ARG A 32 10.92 13.50 8.13
N HIS A 33 10.15 14.12 9.02
CA HIS A 33 9.40 15.33 8.72
C HIS A 33 9.79 16.39 9.76
N GLY A 34 10.64 17.35 9.35
CA GLY A 34 11.20 18.30 10.28
C GLY A 34 12.19 17.65 11.24
N ARG A 35 11.94 17.75 12.55
CA ARG A 35 12.81 17.19 13.59
C ARG A 35 12.34 15.81 14.09
N THR A 36 11.20 15.34 13.63
CA THR A 36 10.59 14.12 14.13
C THR A 36 10.41 13.14 12.98
N ASP A 37 10.66 11.86 13.25
CA ASP A 37 10.34 10.81 12.32
C ASP A 37 8.86 10.49 12.42
N ILE A 38 8.24 10.16 11.30
CA ILE A 38 6.85 9.76 11.23
C ILE A 38 6.76 8.37 10.65
N LEU A 39 6.10 7.48 11.37
CA LEU A 39 5.75 6.15 10.90
C LEU A 39 4.28 6.15 10.53
N THR A 40 3.97 5.94 9.26
CA THR A 40 2.61 5.91 8.77
C THR A 40 2.24 4.52 8.30
N LEU A 41 1.16 3.98 8.82
CA LEU A 41 0.58 2.72 8.39
C LEU A 41 -0.77 2.99 7.73
N PHE A 42 -0.92 2.49 6.51
CA PHE A 42 -2.20 2.56 5.81
C PHE A 42 -2.88 1.21 5.93
N ILE A 43 -4.09 1.21 6.46
CA ILE A 43 -4.88 -0.01 6.68
C ILE A 43 -6.20 0.07 5.93
N ASP A 44 -6.74 -1.08 5.56
CA ASP A 44 -8.03 -1.17 4.90
C ASP A 44 -8.76 -2.43 5.36
N ARG A 45 -10.03 -2.51 5.05
CA ARG A 45 -10.84 -3.72 5.19
C ARG A 45 -12.07 -3.61 4.30
N ASP A 46 -12.76 -4.72 4.10
CA ASP A 46 -13.98 -4.73 3.33
C ASP A 46 -15.02 -3.83 4.00
N GLY A 47 -15.62 -2.94 3.22
CA GLY A 47 -16.57 -1.96 3.74
C GLY A 47 -15.92 -0.66 4.21
N GLY A 48 -14.60 -0.57 4.20
CA GLY A 48 -13.87 0.63 4.59
C GLY A 48 -13.47 0.68 6.06
N VAL A 49 -12.66 1.65 6.39
CA VAL A 49 -12.09 1.85 7.72
C VAL A 49 -12.60 3.16 8.28
N THR A 50 -13.11 3.13 9.50
CA THR A 50 -13.59 4.33 10.21
C THR A 50 -12.47 4.97 11.02
N ILE A 51 -12.73 6.18 11.54
CA ILE A 51 -11.80 6.85 12.47
C ILE A 51 -11.61 6.01 13.73
N ASP A 52 -12.67 5.41 14.24
CA ASP A 52 -12.59 4.55 15.43
C ASP A 52 -11.74 3.30 15.15
N ASP A 53 -11.83 2.73 13.95
CA ASP A 53 -10.99 1.62 13.52
C ASP A 53 -9.52 2.02 13.53
N CYS A 54 -9.19 3.19 12.99
CA CYS A 54 -7.82 3.70 12.98
C CYS A 54 -7.30 3.91 14.42
N THR A 55 -8.14 4.40 15.30
CA THR A 55 -7.79 4.59 16.71
C THR A 55 -7.50 3.25 17.39
N SER A 56 -8.35 2.26 17.19
CA SER A 56 -8.16 0.92 17.75
C SER A 56 -6.90 0.26 17.22
N ALA A 57 -6.66 0.35 15.91
CA ALA A 57 -5.46 -0.18 15.28
C ALA A 57 -4.22 0.53 15.82
N SER A 58 -4.27 1.85 15.97
CA SER A 58 -3.15 2.64 16.48
C SER A 58 -2.73 2.20 17.88
N ARG A 59 -3.70 1.92 18.75
CA ARG A 59 -3.43 1.45 20.11
C ARG A 59 -2.71 0.10 20.10
N GLN A 60 -3.19 -0.83 19.29
CA GLN A 60 -2.59 -2.16 19.18
C GLN A 60 -1.19 -2.09 18.57
N VAL A 61 -1.02 -1.30 17.53
CA VAL A 61 0.27 -1.09 16.89
C VAL A 61 1.27 -0.48 17.87
N SER A 62 0.86 0.55 18.61
CA SER A 62 1.71 1.18 19.62
C SER A 62 2.16 0.17 20.68
N ALA A 63 1.26 -0.68 21.14
CA ALA A 63 1.61 -1.70 22.15
C ALA A 63 2.66 -2.67 21.62
N VAL A 64 2.54 -3.12 20.37
CA VAL A 64 3.50 -4.03 19.76
C VAL A 64 4.85 -3.35 19.55
N LEU A 65 4.84 -2.10 19.04
CA LEU A 65 6.07 -1.36 18.80
C LEU A 65 6.81 -1.03 20.09
N ASP A 66 6.09 -0.70 21.15
CA ASP A 66 6.67 -0.40 22.46
C ASP A 66 7.30 -1.65 23.08
N LYS A 67 6.69 -2.81 22.88
CA LYS A 67 7.19 -4.06 23.41
C LYS A 67 8.52 -4.47 22.79
N ASP A 68 8.63 -4.37 21.47
CA ASP A 68 9.82 -4.79 20.73
C ASP A 68 10.87 -3.68 20.63
N ASP A 69 10.45 -2.44 20.70
CA ASP A 69 11.27 -1.23 20.76
C ASP A 69 12.45 -1.21 19.79
N PHE A 70 12.19 -1.59 18.54
CA PHE A 70 13.25 -1.66 17.52
C PHE A 70 13.48 -0.34 16.78
N ILE A 71 12.61 0.65 16.94
CA ILE A 71 12.78 1.97 16.32
C ILE A 71 13.57 2.85 17.28
N GLU A 72 14.80 3.15 16.91
CA GLU A 72 15.75 3.83 17.79
C GLU A 72 15.45 5.32 17.98
N SER A 73 14.89 5.97 16.97
CA SER A 73 14.57 7.39 17.04
C SER A 73 13.21 7.62 17.69
N GLN A 74 12.98 8.87 18.12
CA GLN A 74 11.64 9.27 18.50
C GLN A 74 10.81 9.42 17.24
N TYR A 75 9.59 8.93 17.28
CA TYR A 75 8.70 8.96 16.13
C TYR A 75 7.27 9.20 16.54
N THR A 76 6.50 9.70 15.59
CA THR A 76 5.06 9.83 15.72
C THR A 76 4.42 8.73 14.88
N LEU A 77 3.47 8.00 15.45
CA LEU A 77 2.73 6.98 14.75
C LEU A 77 1.45 7.57 14.17
N GLU A 78 1.24 7.35 12.88
CA GLU A 78 -0.01 7.69 12.22
C GLU A 78 -0.58 6.42 11.57
N VAL A 79 -1.84 6.12 11.87
CA VAL A 79 -2.58 5.02 11.24
C VAL A 79 -3.72 5.64 10.46
N SER A 80 -3.82 5.32 9.19
CA SER A 80 -4.75 5.97 8.29
C SER A 80 -5.37 4.97 7.33
N SER A 81 -6.51 5.37 6.77
CA SER A 81 -7.11 4.71 5.62
C SER A 81 -6.42 5.19 4.35
N PRO A 82 -6.27 4.34 3.31
CA PRO A 82 -5.72 4.79 2.04
C PRO A 82 -6.64 5.75 1.29
N GLY A 83 -7.89 5.92 1.77
CA GLY A 83 -8.86 6.79 1.12
C GLY A 83 -9.26 6.27 -0.25
N ILE A 84 -9.47 7.21 -1.19
CA ILE A 84 -9.88 6.86 -2.55
C ILE A 84 -8.73 6.42 -3.44
N ALA A 85 -7.50 6.71 -3.06
CA ALA A 85 -6.30 6.41 -3.85
C ALA A 85 -5.57 5.17 -3.32
N ARG A 86 -6.32 4.11 -3.01
CA ARG A 86 -5.76 2.88 -2.46
C ARG A 86 -4.66 2.31 -3.35
N PRO A 87 -3.44 2.08 -2.83
CA PRO A 87 -2.36 1.48 -3.61
C PRO A 87 -2.63 0.00 -3.94
N LEU A 88 -2.12 -0.42 -5.10
CA LEU A 88 -2.12 -1.81 -5.54
C LEU A 88 -0.66 -2.25 -5.66
N ARG A 89 -0.29 -3.32 -4.97
CA ARG A 89 1.12 -3.75 -4.91
C ARG A 89 1.33 -5.21 -5.24
N LYS A 90 0.49 -6.10 -4.71
CA LYS A 90 0.64 -7.55 -4.84
C LYS A 90 -0.18 -8.07 -6.01
N PRO A 91 0.19 -9.24 -6.56
CA PRO A 91 -0.65 -9.89 -7.56
C PRO A 91 -2.11 -10.03 -7.12
N SER A 92 -2.34 -10.35 -5.84
CA SER A 92 -3.70 -10.49 -5.31
C SER A 92 -4.50 -9.20 -5.37
N ASP A 93 -3.84 -8.04 -5.24
CA ASP A 93 -4.52 -6.75 -5.38
C ASP A 93 -5.05 -6.56 -6.80
N PHE A 94 -4.23 -6.90 -7.81
CA PHE A 94 -4.64 -6.76 -9.20
C PHE A 94 -5.72 -7.77 -9.58
N GLU A 95 -5.77 -8.91 -8.94
CA GLU A 95 -6.87 -9.87 -9.13
C GLU A 95 -8.14 -9.37 -8.46
N ARG A 96 -8.02 -8.87 -7.22
CA ARG A 96 -9.16 -8.42 -6.41
C ARG A 96 -9.90 -7.23 -7.04
N PHE A 97 -9.16 -6.28 -7.59
CA PHE A 97 -9.73 -5.05 -8.12
C PHE A 97 -9.93 -5.06 -9.63
N ALA A 98 -9.91 -6.24 -10.25
CA ALA A 98 -10.24 -6.36 -11.68
C ALA A 98 -11.63 -5.76 -11.94
N GLY A 99 -11.74 -5.00 -13.01
CA GLY A 99 -12.96 -4.29 -13.38
C GLY A 99 -12.98 -2.83 -12.93
N GLU A 100 -12.11 -2.43 -12.02
CA GLU A 100 -12.05 -1.04 -11.56
C GLU A 100 -11.03 -0.23 -12.33
N ARG A 101 -11.19 1.09 -12.31
CA ARG A 101 -10.22 1.98 -12.93
C ARG A 101 -9.03 2.15 -12.01
N ILE A 102 -7.84 2.08 -12.61
CA ILE A 102 -6.59 2.27 -11.88
C ILE A 102 -5.66 3.22 -12.62
N LYS A 103 -4.70 3.75 -11.88
CA LYS A 103 -3.58 4.52 -12.44
C LYS A 103 -2.31 3.73 -12.18
N VAL A 104 -1.44 3.68 -13.19
CA VAL A 104 -0.16 2.98 -13.09
C VAL A 104 0.95 3.90 -13.58
N LYS A 105 2.04 3.94 -12.83
CA LYS A 105 3.28 4.57 -13.28
C LYS A 105 4.33 3.49 -13.40
N THR A 106 5.02 3.45 -14.55
CA THR A 106 6.05 2.45 -14.81
C THR A 106 7.46 3.00 -14.58
N VAL A 107 8.40 2.09 -14.35
CA VAL A 107 9.82 2.43 -14.21
C VAL A 107 10.38 2.79 -15.57
N THR A 108 10.11 1.95 -16.57
CA THR A 108 10.53 2.18 -17.96
C THR A 108 9.32 2.35 -18.85
N PRO A 109 9.41 3.17 -19.90
CA PRO A 109 8.27 3.40 -20.80
C PRO A 109 7.81 2.10 -21.47
N VAL A 110 6.50 1.99 -21.64
CA VAL A 110 5.85 0.92 -22.40
C VAL A 110 5.13 1.60 -23.56
N GLU A 111 5.50 1.26 -24.79
CA GLU A 111 4.95 1.90 -25.99
C GLU A 111 5.04 3.42 -25.93
N GLY A 112 6.17 3.92 -25.41
CA GLY A 112 6.46 5.35 -25.37
C GLY A 112 5.83 6.11 -24.21
N ARG A 113 5.16 5.44 -23.28
CA ARG A 113 4.50 6.12 -22.16
C ARG A 113 4.79 5.44 -20.83
N SER A 114 4.89 6.24 -19.78
CA SER A 114 5.17 5.78 -18.42
C SER A 114 3.99 5.92 -17.47
N ARG A 115 2.92 6.57 -17.91
CA ARG A 115 1.71 6.77 -17.10
C ARG A 115 0.50 6.23 -17.84
N PHE A 116 -0.26 5.41 -17.13
CA PHE A 116 -1.43 4.74 -17.67
C PHE A 116 -2.62 4.97 -16.73
N ALA A 117 -3.78 5.22 -17.32
CA ALA A 117 -5.04 5.28 -16.58
C ALA A 117 -6.07 4.52 -17.39
N GLY A 118 -6.66 3.49 -16.80
CA GLY A 118 -7.63 2.66 -17.52
C GLY A 118 -8.28 1.66 -16.60
N VAL A 119 -9.00 0.73 -17.19
CA VAL A 119 -9.71 -0.32 -16.47
C VAL A 119 -8.79 -1.53 -16.32
N LEU A 120 -8.65 -1.97 -15.07
CA LEU A 120 -7.87 -3.18 -14.78
C LEU A 120 -8.65 -4.40 -15.26
N ARG A 121 -8.06 -5.17 -16.17
CA ARG A 121 -8.69 -6.39 -16.68
C ARG A 121 -8.31 -7.63 -15.90
N GLY A 122 -7.16 -7.62 -15.28
CA GLY A 122 -6.71 -8.71 -14.44
C GLY A 122 -5.21 -8.83 -14.37
N TYR A 123 -4.78 -9.92 -13.79
CA TYR A 123 -3.37 -10.24 -13.62
C TYR A 123 -3.16 -11.70 -14.02
N CYS A 124 -2.13 -11.95 -14.83
CA CYS A 124 -1.80 -13.30 -15.26
C CYS A 124 -0.30 -13.37 -15.59
N ASP A 125 0.38 -14.39 -15.05
CA ASP A 125 1.78 -14.67 -15.37
C ASP A 125 2.72 -13.47 -15.27
N GLY A 126 2.59 -12.69 -14.18
CA GLY A 126 3.41 -11.53 -13.94
C GLY A 126 3.02 -10.29 -14.74
N MET A 127 1.91 -10.33 -15.46
CA MET A 127 1.45 -9.24 -16.30
C MET A 127 0.16 -8.64 -15.77
N VAL A 128 0.16 -7.31 -15.67
CA VAL A 128 -1.05 -6.53 -15.36
C VAL A 128 -1.68 -6.12 -16.69
N ALA A 129 -2.94 -6.47 -16.88
CA ALA A 129 -3.68 -6.15 -18.10
C ALA A 129 -4.58 -4.93 -17.87
N LEU A 130 -4.39 -3.89 -18.69
CA LEU A 130 -5.18 -2.65 -18.64
C LEU A 130 -5.88 -2.44 -19.97
N GLU A 131 -7.09 -1.93 -19.93
CA GLU A 131 -7.84 -1.48 -21.11
C GLU A 131 -7.93 0.05 -21.11
N ILE A 132 -7.42 0.67 -22.16
CA ILE A 132 -7.45 2.11 -22.34
C ILE A 132 -8.00 2.38 -23.75
N ASP A 133 -9.14 3.06 -23.82
CA ASP A 133 -9.79 3.43 -25.10
C ASP A 133 -9.94 2.25 -26.08
N GLY A 134 -10.31 1.09 -25.55
CA GLY A 134 -10.56 -0.11 -26.35
C GLY A 134 -9.30 -0.91 -26.69
N SER A 135 -8.14 -0.44 -26.31
CA SER A 135 -6.87 -1.14 -26.51
C SER A 135 -6.37 -1.76 -25.22
N GLU A 136 -5.84 -2.97 -25.30
CA GLU A 136 -5.29 -3.64 -24.13
C GLU A 136 -3.76 -3.45 -24.05
N TYR A 137 -3.31 -3.10 -22.86
CA TYR A 137 -1.88 -2.97 -22.55
C TYR A 137 -1.49 -4.01 -21.52
N GLN A 138 -0.35 -4.65 -21.74
CA GLN A 138 0.23 -5.61 -20.81
C GLN A 138 1.46 -4.99 -20.17
N ILE A 139 1.46 -4.88 -18.84
CA ILE A 139 2.55 -4.27 -18.09
C ILE A 139 3.11 -5.29 -17.12
N HIS A 140 4.42 -5.56 -17.18
CA HIS A 140 5.07 -6.42 -16.22
C HIS A 140 4.93 -5.84 -14.82
N LEU A 141 4.56 -6.66 -13.85
CA LEU A 141 4.44 -6.20 -12.47
C LEU A 141 5.76 -5.62 -11.96
N GLU A 142 6.89 -6.19 -12.39
CA GLU A 142 8.21 -5.68 -12.03
C GLU A 142 8.48 -4.27 -12.58
N ASN A 143 7.80 -3.88 -13.64
CA ASN A 143 7.91 -2.56 -14.24
C ASN A 143 6.94 -1.54 -13.62
N VAL A 144 6.05 -1.98 -12.74
CA VAL A 144 5.14 -1.08 -12.05
C VAL A 144 5.90 -0.39 -10.92
N LYS A 145 6.09 0.92 -11.06
CA LYS A 145 6.69 1.73 -9.99
C LYS A 145 5.67 1.98 -8.89
N ARG A 146 4.45 2.30 -9.27
CA ARG A 146 3.32 2.41 -8.35
C ARG A 146 2.01 2.28 -9.12
N ALA A 147 1.01 1.80 -8.43
CA ALA A 147 -0.34 1.69 -8.96
C ALA A 147 -1.33 2.00 -7.85
N ASN A 148 -2.45 2.59 -8.19
CA ASN A 148 -3.50 2.90 -7.22
C ASN A 148 -4.86 2.94 -7.92
N LEU A 149 -5.91 2.74 -7.11
CA LEU A 149 -7.26 2.89 -7.61
C LEU A 149 -7.51 4.35 -8.05
N ASP A 150 -8.21 4.50 -9.15
CA ASP A 150 -8.60 5.80 -9.69
C ASP A 150 -10.09 6.01 -9.43
N ARG A 151 -10.39 6.48 -8.23
CA ARG A 151 -11.77 6.72 -7.77
C ARG A 151 -12.11 8.20 -7.71
#